data_2a0c9a12c7a17aca343de0b00f11ccb4
#
_entry.id   2a0c9a12c7a17aca343de0b00f11ccb4
#
_cell.length_a   1.000
_cell.length_b   1.000
_cell.length_c   1.000
_cell.angle_alpha   90.00
_cell.angle_beta   90.00
_cell.angle_gamma   90.00
#
_symmetry.space_group_name_H-M   'P 1'
#
loop_
_entity.id
_entity.type
_entity.pdbx_description
1 polymer ?
#
loop_
_entity_poly.entity_id
_entity_poly.type
_entity_poly.pdbx_seq_one_letter_code
_entity_poly.pdbx_strand_id
1 'polypeptide(L)'
;YSSENNFYTAVKNEYPEFLEKNKIESSLNLFYVAAYLFGNDYRFSRPHIASQAFPDMELTNINIARFFVADRPELYYWELAQISQKAGWTNGTFTIILNAVEEDYIKVDLNRYIHKSLFSVAPDAIDSIRHQLEKLVGDSGYYGIFAIFNYDGFPLIDYEWNEHLLQSIIENYDLGFKLLEPTVKDRRYKKGIIVPQSNPCQSFEEFVIAQMKIDGITSIAKDAFSGYLRRKGLVLTATIPIELYDGDGLRLEGNNFVFG
;
A
#
# COMPACT_ATOMS: atom_id res chain seq x y z
N TYR A 1 5.17 -8.54 24.26
CA TYR A 1 5.07 -9.16 22.95
C TYR A 1 6.43 -9.49 22.35
N SER A 2 6.54 -10.63 21.70
CA SER A 2 7.68 -11.04 20.88
C SER A 2 7.19 -11.85 19.67
N SER A 3 7.98 -11.87 18.59
CA SER A 3 7.77 -12.85 17.52
C SER A 3 8.58 -14.13 17.79
N GLU A 4 8.16 -15.23 17.17
CA GLU A 4 8.87 -16.52 17.19
C GLU A 4 10.36 -16.38 16.90
N ASN A 5 10.71 -15.62 15.84
CA ASN A 5 12.10 -15.44 15.41
C ASN A 5 12.90 -14.59 16.41
N ASN A 6 12.32 -13.50 16.92
CA ASN A 6 12.99 -12.66 17.91
C ASN A 6 13.20 -13.40 19.21
N PHE A 7 12.22 -14.19 19.65
CA PHE A 7 12.33 -15.03 20.83
C PHE A 7 13.45 -16.07 20.66
N TYR A 8 13.48 -16.76 19.51
CA TYR A 8 14.55 -17.74 19.22
C TYR A 8 15.93 -17.07 19.20
N THR A 9 16.05 -15.90 18.59
CA THR A 9 17.32 -15.16 18.52
C THR A 9 17.79 -14.75 19.92
N ALA A 10 16.89 -14.27 20.78
CA ALA A 10 17.21 -13.90 22.14
C ALA A 10 17.71 -15.12 22.96
N VAL A 11 16.96 -16.23 22.91
CA VAL A 11 17.35 -17.47 23.61
C VAL A 11 18.67 -18.03 23.07
N LYS A 12 18.89 -17.97 21.75
CA LYS A 12 20.14 -18.43 21.14
C LYS A 12 21.36 -17.60 21.58
N ASN A 13 21.17 -16.30 21.77
CA ASN A 13 22.25 -15.42 22.20
C ASN A 13 22.57 -15.56 23.71
N GLU A 14 21.54 -15.72 24.53
CA GLU A 14 21.69 -15.75 26.00
C GLU A 14 21.88 -17.16 26.56
N TYR A 15 21.27 -18.17 25.94
CA TYR A 15 21.22 -19.55 26.43
C TYR A 15 21.52 -20.59 25.32
N PRO A 16 22.63 -20.49 24.58
CA PRO A 16 22.95 -21.41 23.48
C PRO A 16 23.05 -22.87 23.92
N GLU A 17 23.63 -23.13 25.10
CA GLU A 17 23.76 -24.48 25.66
C GLU A 17 22.41 -25.13 25.97
N PHE A 18 21.40 -24.33 26.31
CA PHE A 18 20.04 -24.84 26.50
C PHE A 18 19.48 -25.40 25.19
N LEU A 19 19.64 -24.66 24.09
CA LEU A 19 19.17 -25.10 22.77
C LEU A 19 19.86 -26.37 22.32
N GLU A 20 21.20 -26.43 22.47
CA GLU A 20 22.01 -27.59 22.10
C GLU A 20 21.65 -28.83 22.91
N LYS A 21 21.60 -28.70 24.24
CA LYS A 21 21.26 -29.79 25.15
C LYS A 21 19.87 -30.39 24.88
N ASN A 22 18.90 -29.55 24.51
CA ASN A 22 17.53 -29.95 24.25
C ASN A 22 17.24 -30.22 22.77
N LYS A 23 18.25 -30.16 21.88
CA LYS A 23 18.15 -30.38 20.44
C LYS A 23 17.11 -29.48 19.77
N ILE A 24 17.07 -28.21 20.21
CA ILE A 24 16.16 -27.20 19.65
C ILE A 24 16.90 -26.46 18.53
N GLU A 25 16.64 -26.85 17.28
CA GLU A 25 17.39 -26.40 16.11
C GLU A 25 16.71 -25.27 15.34
N SER A 26 15.47 -24.95 15.68
CA SER A 26 14.69 -23.93 14.96
C SER A 26 13.80 -23.10 15.87
N SER A 27 13.42 -21.90 15.37
CA SER A 27 12.44 -21.05 16.05
C SER A 27 11.10 -21.75 16.26
N LEU A 28 10.69 -22.58 15.30
CA LEU A 28 9.47 -23.38 15.38
C LEU A 28 9.49 -24.37 16.55
N ASN A 29 10.61 -25.10 16.69
CA ASN A 29 10.75 -26.06 17.79
C ASN A 29 10.73 -25.36 19.13
N LEU A 30 11.46 -24.25 19.27
CA LEU A 30 11.45 -23.45 20.50
C LEU A 30 10.07 -22.88 20.80
N PHE A 31 9.33 -22.41 19.79
CA PHE A 31 7.98 -21.89 19.97
C PHE A 31 7.05 -22.93 20.60
N TYR A 32 7.02 -24.16 20.09
CA TYR A 32 6.17 -25.20 20.63
C TYR A 32 6.60 -25.69 22.03
N VAL A 33 7.91 -25.76 22.27
CA VAL A 33 8.43 -26.08 23.62
C VAL A 33 8.01 -25.00 24.61
N ALA A 34 8.16 -23.73 24.26
CA ALA A 34 7.74 -22.62 25.10
C ALA A 34 6.22 -22.59 25.32
N ALA A 35 5.43 -22.84 24.26
CA ALA A 35 3.98 -22.91 24.36
C ALA A 35 3.52 -24.01 25.33
N TYR A 36 4.17 -25.17 25.30
CA TYR A 36 3.89 -26.25 26.23
C TYR A 36 4.26 -25.90 27.70
N LEU A 37 5.43 -25.30 27.89
CA LEU A 37 5.94 -25.01 29.25
C LEU A 37 5.28 -23.78 29.87
N PHE A 38 4.95 -22.76 29.07
CA PHE A 38 4.54 -21.44 29.56
C PHE A 38 3.17 -20.99 29.04
N GLY A 39 2.35 -21.89 28.52
CA GLY A 39 1.02 -21.57 27.97
C GLY A 39 0.03 -21.00 28.98
N ASN A 40 0.28 -21.19 30.29
CA ASN A 40 -0.51 -20.57 31.36
C ASN A 40 -0.13 -19.10 31.62
N ASP A 41 1.12 -18.72 31.34
CA ASP A 41 1.66 -17.37 31.61
C ASP A 41 1.68 -16.49 30.40
N TYR A 42 1.70 -17.10 29.17
CA TYR A 42 1.78 -16.40 27.89
C TYR A 42 0.76 -16.98 26.93
N ARG A 43 0.31 -16.11 26.02
CA ARG A 43 -0.50 -16.51 24.86
C ARG A 43 0.40 -16.78 23.66
N PHE A 44 0.18 -17.90 23.02
CA PHE A 44 0.92 -18.34 21.85
C PHE A 44 -0.05 -18.46 20.67
N SER A 45 0.15 -17.65 19.64
CA SER A 45 -0.54 -17.72 18.35
C SER A 45 0.48 -17.46 17.27
N ARG A 46 0.98 -18.52 16.63
CA ARG A 46 2.14 -18.45 15.73
C ARG A 46 1.98 -17.39 14.62
N PRO A 47 2.98 -16.54 14.39
CA PRO A 47 4.32 -16.49 15.00
C PRO A 47 4.41 -15.61 16.26
N HIS A 48 3.33 -15.33 16.97
CA HIS A 48 3.21 -14.34 18.03
C HIS A 48 3.26 -14.98 19.42
N ILE A 49 3.97 -14.30 20.33
CA ILE A 49 4.05 -14.62 21.76
C ILE A 49 3.71 -13.33 22.52
N ALA A 50 2.70 -13.38 23.37
CA ALA A 50 2.29 -12.24 24.17
C ALA A 50 2.11 -12.63 25.64
N SER A 51 2.47 -11.74 26.58
CA SER A 51 2.16 -11.95 27.99
C SER A 51 0.64 -11.91 28.24
N GLN A 52 0.16 -12.45 29.33
CA GLN A 52 -1.26 -12.36 29.72
C GLN A 52 -1.71 -10.91 29.95
N ALA A 53 -0.77 -10.00 30.28
CA ALA A 53 -1.03 -8.56 30.43
C ALA A 53 -1.18 -7.82 29.07
N PHE A 54 -0.85 -8.46 27.94
CA PHE A 54 -1.09 -7.88 26.62
C PHE A 54 -2.60 -7.85 26.35
N PRO A 55 -3.15 -6.80 25.70
CA PRO A 55 -4.59 -6.67 25.48
C PRO A 55 -5.25 -7.94 24.93
N ASP A 56 -6.48 -8.21 25.37
CA ASP A 56 -7.25 -9.38 24.91
C ASP A 56 -7.76 -9.13 23.47
N MET A 57 -6.90 -9.47 22.51
CA MET A 57 -7.16 -9.41 21.08
C MET A 57 -6.61 -10.65 20.41
N GLU A 58 -7.12 -10.97 19.23
CA GLU A 58 -6.52 -11.98 18.37
C GLU A 58 -5.11 -11.57 17.95
N LEU A 59 -4.13 -12.45 18.19
CA LEU A 59 -2.72 -12.18 17.89
C LEU A 59 -2.46 -12.39 16.39
N THR A 60 -2.88 -11.43 15.57
CA THR A 60 -2.54 -11.34 14.13
C THR A 60 -1.57 -10.20 13.89
N ASN A 61 -0.83 -10.27 12.78
CA ASN A 61 0.09 -9.18 12.39
C ASN A 61 -0.62 -7.82 12.34
N ILE A 62 -1.84 -7.78 11.80
CA ILE A 62 -2.63 -6.55 11.65
C ILE A 62 -3.04 -5.99 13.01
N ASN A 63 -3.62 -6.83 13.89
CA ASN A 63 -4.07 -6.38 15.20
C ASN A 63 -2.91 -5.88 16.06
N ILE A 64 -1.76 -6.58 15.99
CA ILE A 64 -0.55 -6.16 16.69
C ILE A 64 -0.02 -4.84 16.15
N ALA A 65 -0.01 -4.65 14.82
CA ALA A 65 0.40 -3.40 14.23
C ALA A 65 -0.54 -2.24 14.63
N ARG A 66 -1.85 -2.45 14.52
CA ARG A 66 -2.85 -1.47 14.96
C ARG A 66 -2.70 -1.11 16.44
N PHE A 67 -2.44 -2.11 17.29
CA PHE A 67 -2.17 -1.85 18.71
C PHE A 67 -0.96 -0.94 18.92
N PHE A 68 0.14 -1.15 18.20
CA PHE A 68 1.34 -0.31 18.34
C PHE A 68 1.18 1.12 17.82
N VAL A 69 0.18 1.38 16.99
CA VAL A 69 -0.09 2.71 16.42
C VAL A 69 -1.40 3.35 16.91
N ALA A 70 -2.21 2.64 17.72
CA ALA A 70 -3.58 3.02 18.09
C ALA A 70 -3.73 4.44 18.66
N ASP A 71 -2.75 4.88 19.48
CA ASP A 71 -2.79 6.18 20.14
C ASP A 71 -1.97 7.26 19.42
N ARG A 72 -1.58 7.01 18.16
CA ARG A 72 -0.75 7.94 17.41
C ARG A 72 -1.62 8.83 16.53
N PRO A 73 -1.66 10.15 16.80
CA PRO A 73 -2.36 11.10 15.95
C PRO A 73 -1.70 11.24 14.58
N GLU A 74 -0.39 11.05 14.55
CA GLU A 74 0.48 11.14 13.39
C GLU A 74 1.47 9.98 13.38
N LEU A 75 1.78 9.47 12.19
CA LEU A 75 2.65 8.32 12.00
C LEU A 75 3.55 8.55 10.80
N TYR A 76 4.82 8.18 10.94
CA TYR A 76 5.77 8.20 9.84
C TYR A 76 6.10 6.80 9.36
N TYR A 77 6.33 6.65 8.06
CA TYR A 77 6.71 5.37 7.44
C TYR A 77 7.89 4.68 8.14
N TRP A 78 8.91 5.45 8.53
CA TRP A 78 10.08 4.90 9.22
C TRP A 78 9.78 4.36 10.62
N GLU A 79 8.75 4.88 11.30
CA GLU A 79 8.28 4.34 12.59
C GLU A 79 7.62 2.98 12.42
N LEU A 80 6.79 2.82 11.37
CA LEU A 80 6.24 1.51 10.99
C LEU A 80 7.35 0.53 10.62
N ALA A 81 8.36 0.97 9.89
CA ALA A 81 9.50 0.14 9.55
C ALA A 81 10.29 -0.30 10.80
N GLN A 82 10.46 0.57 11.79
CA GLN A 82 11.06 0.20 13.09
C GLN A 82 10.21 -0.79 13.87
N ILE A 83 8.88 -0.60 13.91
CA ILE A 83 7.96 -1.56 14.54
C ILE A 83 8.09 -2.92 13.85
N SER A 84 8.08 -2.94 12.51
CA SER A 84 8.26 -4.15 11.71
C SER A 84 9.57 -4.88 12.04
N GLN A 85 10.67 -4.16 12.11
CA GLN A 85 11.98 -4.71 12.46
C GLN A 85 11.98 -5.28 13.88
N LYS A 86 11.47 -4.54 14.87
CA LYS A 86 11.37 -5.00 16.26
C LYS A 86 10.45 -6.21 16.41
N ALA A 87 9.39 -6.28 15.63
CA ALA A 87 8.46 -7.41 15.62
C ALA A 87 9.00 -8.62 14.83
N GLY A 88 10.10 -8.46 14.08
CA GLY A 88 10.69 -9.51 13.24
C GLY A 88 9.82 -9.89 12.04
N TRP A 89 9.07 -8.93 11.50
CA TRP A 89 8.22 -9.17 10.35
C TRP A 89 8.99 -9.18 9.03
N THR A 90 8.54 -10.02 8.10
CA THR A 90 9.08 -10.02 6.72
C THR A 90 8.61 -8.81 5.92
N ASN A 91 9.27 -8.52 4.80
CA ASN A 91 8.82 -7.45 3.89
C ASN A 91 7.39 -7.66 3.39
N GLY A 92 6.99 -8.91 3.12
CA GLY A 92 5.60 -9.23 2.72
C GLY A 92 4.60 -8.93 3.84
N THR A 93 4.93 -9.30 5.07
CA THR A 93 4.13 -8.98 6.25
C THR A 93 4.02 -7.46 6.45
N PHE A 94 5.12 -6.74 6.30
CA PHE A 94 5.13 -5.27 6.40
C PHE A 94 4.21 -4.61 5.36
N THR A 95 4.15 -5.12 4.13
CA THR A 95 3.24 -4.61 3.10
C THR A 95 1.77 -4.79 3.50
N ILE A 96 1.40 -5.94 4.06
CA ILE A 96 0.04 -6.20 4.54
C ILE A 96 -0.33 -5.24 5.67
N ILE A 97 0.60 -5.01 6.59
CA ILE A 97 0.42 -4.09 7.71
C ILE A 97 0.26 -2.64 7.25
N LEU A 98 1.09 -2.21 6.30
CA LEU A 98 1.00 -0.86 5.74
C LEU A 98 -0.39 -0.61 5.13
N ASN A 99 -0.94 -1.58 4.39
CA ASN A 99 -2.30 -1.48 3.86
C ASN A 99 -3.34 -1.34 4.97
N ALA A 100 -3.24 -2.15 6.02
CA ALA A 100 -4.18 -2.10 7.14
C ALA A 100 -4.10 -0.76 7.92
N VAL A 101 -2.90 -0.18 8.03
CA VAL A 101 -2.71 1.15 8.62
C VAL A 101 -3.30 2.23 7.73
N GLU A 102 -3.16 2.12 6.41
CA GLU A 102 -3.77 3.06 5.45
C GLU A 102 -5.32 3.07 5.53
N GLU A 103 -5.96 2.02 6.05
CA GLU A 103 -7.41 2.04 6.35
C GLU A 103 -7.79 3.04 7.45
N ASP A 104 -6.92 3.26 8.43
CA ASP A 104 -7.17 4.12 9.60
C ASP A 104 -6.55 5.52 9.47
N TYR A 105 -5.70 5.74 8.46
CA TYR A 105 -4.91 6.96 8.27
C TYR A 105 -5.08 7.56 6.88
N ILE A 106 -4.88 8.87 6.80
CA ILE A 106 -4.74 9.64 5.55
C ILE A 106 -3.26 9.86 5.29
N LYS A 107 -2.78 9.49 4.13
CA LYS A 107 -1.42 9.77 3.71
C LYS A 107 -1.33 11.22 3.20
N VAL A 108 -0.68 12.08 3.96
CA VAL A 108 -0.56 13.52 3.64
C VAL A 108 0.75 13.87 2.94
N ASP A 109 1.73 12.96 2.96
CA ASP A 109 3.01 13.10 2.26
C ASP A 109 3.64 11.72 2.04
N LEU A 110 4.73 11.64 1.29
CA LEU A 110 5.45 10.40 0.96
C LEU A 110 5.65 9.48 2.18
N ASN A 111 5.99 10.05 3.32
CA ASN A 111 6.34 9.30 4.53
C ASN A 111 5.46 9.63 5.74
N ARG A 112 4.40 10.43 5.58
CA ARG A 112 3.62 10.99 6.70
C ARG A 112 2.15 10.64 6.58
N TYR A 113 1.58 10.16 7.67
CA TYR A 113 0.19 9.74 7.80
C TYR A 113 -0.46 10.43 8.99
N ILE A 114 -1.71 10.87 8.84
CA ILE A 114 -2.52 11.49 9.90
C ILE A 114 -3.72 10.57 10.15
N HIS A 115 -4.04 10.31 11.42
CA HIS A 115 -5.20 9.51 11.77
C HIS A 115 -6.48 10.16 11.24
N LYS A 116 -7.37 9.37 10.62
CA LYS A 116 -8.59 9.86 9.95
C LYS A 116 -9.49 10.73 10.84
N SER A 117 -9.54 10.44 12.15
CA SER A 117 -10.32 11.25 13.10
C SER A 117 -9.81 12.68 13.28
N LEU A 118 -8.58 12.97 12.87
CA LEU A 118 -7.94 14.29 12.97
C LEU A 118 -7.80 14.98 11.61
N PHE A 119 -8.16 14.29 10.53
CA PHE A 119 -8.11 14.82 9.17
C PHE A 119 -9.53 15.22 8.72
N SER A 120 -9.69 16.45 8.30
CA SER A 120 -10.95 16.90 7.71
C SER A 120 -10.68 17.91 6.58
N VAL A 121 -11.54 17.88 5.59
CA VAL A 121 -11.57 18.89 4.52
C VAL A 121 -12.93 19.56 4.55
N ALA A 122 -12.94 20.88 4.54
CA ALA A 122 -14.19 21.65 4.58
C ALA A 122 -15.04 21.41 3.33
N PRO A 123 -16.38 21.42 3.41
CA PRO A 123 -17.26 21.13 2.28
C PRO A 123 -17.02 21.99 1.04
N ASP A 124 -16.76 23.29 1.22
CA ASP A 124 -16.45 24.23 0.15
C ASP A 124 -15.08 23.93 -0.51
N ALA A 125 -14.12 23.44 0.27
CA ALA A 125 -12.85 22.96 -0.27
C ALA A 125 -13.05 21.66 -1.07
N ILE A 126 -13.93 20.74 -0.65
CA ILE A 126 -14.30 19.53 -1.41
C ILE A 126 -14.88 19.91 -2.77
N ASP A 127 -15.80 20.87 -2.83
CA ASP A 127 -16.38 21.34 -4.09
C ASP A 127 -15.32 22.00 -4.99
N SER A 128 -14.41 22.77 -4.41
CA SER A 128 -13.29 23.37 -5.13
C SER A 128 -12.33 22.33 -5.71
N ILE A 129 -12.00 21.28 -4.93
CA ILE A 129 -11.18 20.15 -5.39
C ILE A 129 -11.87 19.43 -6.56
N ARG A 130 -13.17 19.11 -6.42
CA ARG A 130 -13.96 18.49 -7.48
C ARG A 130 -13.86 19.29 -8.79
N HIS A 131 -14.07 20.61 -8.71
CA HIS A 131 -13.99 21.47 -9.88
C HIS A 131 -12.58 21.52 -10.52
N GLN A 132 -11.51 21.45 -9.72
CA GLN A 132 -10.16 21.34 -10.27
C GLN A 132 -9.93 19.98 -10.95
N LEU A 133 -10.44 18.89 -10.39
CA LEU A 133 -10.37 17.58 -11.02
C LEU A 133 -11.14 17.53 -12.34
N GLU A 134 -12.33 18.15 -12.42
CA GLU A 134 -13.08 18.30 -13.66
C GLU A 134 -12.27 19.02 -14.74
N LYS A 135 -11.57 20.10 -14.39
CA LYS A 135 -10.70 20.82 -15.31
C LYS A 135 -9.50 19.98 -15.77
N LEU A 136 -8.85 19.26 -14.86
CA LEU A 136 -7.69 18.42 -15.18
C LEU A 136 -8.06 17.26 -16.10
N VAL A 137 -9.14 16.58 -15.79
CA VAL A 137 -9.65 15.45 -16.56
C VAL A 137 -10.20 15.90 -17.92
N GLY A 138 -10.93 17.01 -17.95
CA GLY A 138 -11.42 17.66 -19.16
C GLY A 138 -11.97 16.70 -20.22
N ASP A 139 -11.77 17.04 -21.49
CA ASP A 139 -12.25 16.25 -22.65
C ASP A 139 -11.49 14.92 -22.82
N SER A 140 -10.30 14.77 -22.21
CA SER A 140 -9.54 13.51 -22.29
C SER A 140 -10.19 12.37 -21.52
N GLY A 141 -11.05 12.69 -20.55
CA GLY A 141 -11.72 11.72 -19.69
C GLY A 141 -10.80 11.09 -18.63
N TYR A 142 -9.56 11.52 -18.52
CA TYR A 142 -8.61 11.06 -17.48
C TYR A 142 -7.42 12.01 -17.33
N TYR A 143 -6.71 11.89 -16.19
CA TYR A 143 -5.47 12.63 -15.95
C TYR A 143 -4.52 11.86 -15.06
N GLY A 144 -3.22 11.81 -15.37
CA GLY A 144 -2.21 11.19 -14.53
C GLY A 144 -1.93 12.04 -13.29
N ILE A 145 -2.12 11.50 -12.09
CA ILE A 145 -1.87 12.25 -10.85
C ILE A 145 -0.43 12.76 -10.75
N PHE A 146 0.51 12.00 -11.28
CA PHE A 146 1.94 12.34 -11.34
C PHE A 146 2.28 13.48 -12.29
N ALA A 147 1.34 13.88 -13.16
CA ALA A 147 1.52 15.00 -14.10
C ALA A 147 1.05 16.33 -13.51
N ILE A 148 0.55 16.35 -12.28
CA ILE A 148 0.19 17.58 -11.56
C ILE A 148 1.44 18.15 -10.93
N PHE A 149 2.08 19.10 -11.59
CA PHE A 149 3.31 19.76 -11.10
C PHE A 149 3.03 21.02 -10.28
N ASN A 150 1.79 21.52 -10.32
CA ASN A 150 1.37 22.73 -9.63
C ASN A 150 -0.05 22.56 -9.08
N TYR A 151 -0.20 22.89 -7.81
CA TYR A 151 -1.47 22.83 -7.08
C TYR A 151 -2.08 24.22 -6.80
N ASP A 152 -1.62 25.29 -7.45
CA ASP A 152 -2.10 26.67 -7.23
C ASP A 152 -3.62 26.84 -7.42
N GLY A 153 -4.24 25.97 -8.22
CA GLY A 153 -5.68 25.96 -8.44
C GLY A 153 -6.49 25.24 -7.36
N PHE A 154 -5.82 24.53 -6.45
CA PHE A 154 -6.49 23.81 -5.36
C PHE A 154 -6.75 24.72 -4.15
N PRO A 155 -7.79 24.46 -3.34
CA PRO A 155 -8.10 25.28 -2.18
C PRO A 155 -7.01 25.17 -1.11
N LEU A 156 -6.92 26.19 -0.25
CA LEU A 156 -6.06 26.11 0.93
C LEU A 156 -6.69 25.14 1.94
N ILE A 157 -5.88 24.22 2.44
CA ILE A 157 -6.20 23.28 3.51
C ILE A 157 -5.03 23.24 4.50
N ASP A 158 -5.17 22.56 5.62
CA ASP A 158 -4.16 22.50 6.68
C ASP A 158 -2.86 21.78 6.30
N TYR A 159 -2.81 21.17 5.11
CA TYR A 159 -1.69 20.38 4.62
C TYR A 159 -1.20 20.91 3.27
N GLU A 160 0.09 20.78 3.02
CA GLU A 160 0.70 21.14 1.74
C GLU A 160 0.28 20.15 0.65
N TRP A 161 -0.21 20.68 -0.48
CA TRP A 161 -0.65 19.87 -1.61
C TRP A 161 0.50 19.09 -2.25
N ASN A 162 0.25 17.83 -2.44
CA ASN A 162 1.11 16.90 -3.17
C ASN A 162 0.27 15.72 -3.69
N GLU A 163 0.88 14.85 -4.48
CA GLU A 163 0.20 13.71 -5.10
C GLU A 163 -0.37 12.72 -4.10
N HIS A 164 0.28 12.51 -2.95
CA HIS A 164 -0.17 11.56 -1.92
C HIS A 164 -1.41 12.07 -1.19
N LEU A 165 -1.42 13.35 -0.86
CA LEU A 165 -2.57 13.99 -0.22
C LEU A 165 -3.76 13.99 -1.16
N LEU A 166 -3.58 14.40 -2.43
CA LEU A 166 -4.65 14.41 -3.41
C LEU A 166 -5.23 13.01 -3.62
N GLN A 167 -4.36 12.00 -3.74
CA GLN A 167 -4.80 10.63 -3.86
C GLN A 167 -5.64 10.19 -2.65
N SER A 168 -5.14 10.43 -1.43
CA SER A 168 -5.87 10.08 -0.21
C SER A 168 -7.23 10.80 -0.12
N ILE A 169 -7.33 12.04 -0.60
CA ILE A 169 -8.59 12.77 -0.64
C ILE A 169 -9.55 12.15 -1.66
N ILE A 170 -9.09 11.78 -2.86
CA ILE A 170 -9.92 11.10 -3.87
C ILE A 170 -10.45 9.76 -3.33
N GLU A 171 -9.64 9.01 -2.59
CA GLU A 171 -10.02 7.71 -2.03
C GLU A 171 -11.01 7.80 -0.85
N ASN A 172 -10.98 8.89 -0.09
CA ASN A 172 -11.75 9.01 1.16
C ASN A 172 -12.93 9.97 1.09
N TYR A 173 -13.07 10.77 0.02
CA TYR A 173 -14.17 11.72 -0.15
C TYR A 173 -14.87 11.48 -1.48
N ASP A 174 -16.19 11.67 -1.50
CA ASP A 174 -16.98 11.57 -2.73
C ASP A 174 -16.78 12.81 -3.62
N LEU A 175 -15.78 12.74 -4.47
CA LEU A 175 -15.46 13.78 -5.45
C LEU A 175 -16.04 13.52 -6.85
N GLY A 176 -16.72 12.38 -7.06
CA GLY A 176 -17.18 11.95 -8.38
C GLY A 176 -16.05 11.39 -9.26
N PHE A 177 -14.87 11.12 -8.67
CA PHE A 177 -13.68 10.56 -9.32
C PHE A 177 -13.17 9.34 -8.57
N LYS A 178 -12.43 8.49 -9.29
CA LYS A 178 -11.67 7.37 -8.73
C LYS A 178 -10.27 7.31 -9.33
N LEU A 179 -9.40 6.57 -8.67
CA LEU A 179 -8.06 6.28 -9.15
C LEU A 179 -7.99 4.88 -9.73
N LEU A 180 -7.32 4.74 -10.87
CA LEU A 180 -6.88 3.46 -11.41
C LEU A 180 -5.37 3.39 -11.28
N GLU A 181 -4.89 2.52 -10.38
CA GLU A 181 -3.49 2.48 -9.98
C GLU A 181 -2.76 1.31 -10.63
N PRO A 182 -1.59 1.57 -11.25
CA PRO A 182 -0.71 0.50 -11.67
C PRO A 182 -0.07 -0.18 -10.44
N THR A 183 0.17 -1.47 -10.54
CA THR A 183 0.92 -2.22 -9.54
C THR A 183 2.37 -1.76 -9.50
N VAL A 184 2.79 -1.20 -8.38
CA VAL A 184 4.16 -0.72 -8.16
C VAL A 184 4.85 -1.51 -7.06
N LYS A 185 6.17 -1.72 -7.19
CA LYS A 185 6.97 -2.44 -6.19
C LYS A 185 7.05 -1.70 -4.85
N ASP A 186 7.19 -0.38 -4.91
CA ASP A 186 7.26 0.47 -3.73
C ASP A 186 5.97 1.29 -3.64
N ARG A 187 5.09 0.88 -2.75
CA ARG A 187 3.79 1.50 -2.52
C ARG A 187 3.84 2.92 -1.93
N ARG A 188 5.00 3.35 -1.46
CA ARG A 188 5.18 4.76 -1.06
C ARG A 188 4.96 5.70 -2.23
N TYR A 189 5.32 5.26 -3.44
CA TYR A 189 5.16 6.01 -4.67
C TYR A 189 3.86 5.58 -5.35
N LYS A 190 2.76 6.13 -4.91
CA LYS A 190 1.48 5.93 -5.58
C LYS A 190 1.48 6.62 -6.94
N LYS A 191 1.00 5.93 -7.96
CA LYS A 191 1.01 6.38 -9.35
C LYS A 191 -0.27 5.90 -10.00
N GLY A 192 -1.26 6.76 -10.06
CA GLY A 192 -2.55 6.43 -10.65
C GLY A 192 -2.98 7.43 -11.71
N ILE A 193 -4.02 7.06 -12.41
CA ILE A 193 -4.76 7.95 -13.28
C ILE A 193 -6.11 8.26 -12.63
N ILE A 194 -6.46 9.54 -12.63
CA ILE A 194 -7.74 10.05 -12.16
C ILE A 194 -8.74 9.87 -13.30
N VAL A 195 -9.85 9.20 -13.03
CA VAL A 195 -10.95 9.03 -13.97
C VAL A 195 -12.27 9.38 -13.29
N PRO A 196 -13.33 9.79 -14.03
CA PRO A 196 -14.66 9.94 -13.45
C PRO A 196 -15.12 8.63 -12.80
N GLN A 197 -15.89 8.72 -11.72
CA GLN A 197 -16.48 7.55 -11.05
C GLN A 197 -17.34 6.70 -12.00
N SER A 198 -17.94 7.32 -13.00
CA SER A 198 -18.73 6.65 -14.04
C SER A 198 -17.91 5.88 -15.08
N ASN A 199 -16.57 6.00 -15.07
CA ASN A 199 -15.72 5.24 -15.97
C ASN A 199 -15.90 3.74 -15.73
N PRO A 200 -16.17 2.92 -16.79
CA PRO A 200 -16.48 1.50 -16.62
C PRO A 200 -15.30 0.66 -16.17
N CYS A 201 -14.05 1.10 -16.44
CA CYS A 201 -12.85 0.34 -16.08
C CYS A 201 -12.70 0.26 -14.54
N GLN A 202 -12.38 -0.93 -14.06
CA GLN A 202 -12.15 -1.19 -12.63
C GLN A 202 -10.66 -1.34 -12.29
N SER A 203 -9.80 -1.52 -13.31
CA SER A 203 -8.37 -1.67 -13.13
C SER A 203 -7.60 -0.79 -14.11
N PHE A 204 -6.32 -0.56 -13.80
CA PHE A 204 -5.39 0.12 -14.70
C PHE A 204 -5.21 -0.64 -16.01
N GLU A 205 -5.14 -1.98 -15.95
CA GLU A 205 -5.05 -2.84 -17.14
C GLU A 205 -6.25 -2.64 -18.08
N GLU A 206 -7.48 -2.74 -17.54
CA GLU A 206 -8.70 -2.52 -18.33
C GLU A 206 -8.70 -1.16 -19.04
N PHE A 207 -8.22 -0.13 -18.33
CA PHE A 207 -8.13 1.20 -18.89
C PHE A 207 -7.09 1.29 -20.02
N VAL A 208 -5.92 0.67 -19.86
CA VAL A 208 -4.90 0.60 -20.91
C VAL A 208 -5.46 -0.08 -22.16
N ILE A 209 -6.15 -1.22 -22.00
CA ILE A 209 -6.80 -1.94 -23.09
C ILE A 209 -7.84 -1.04 -23.79
N ALA A 210 -8.67 -0.33 -23.01
CA ALA A 210 -9.65 0.59 -23.56
C ALA A 210 -8.99 1.70 -24.40
N GLN A 211 -7.87 2.28 -23.94
CA GLN A 211 -7.12 3.26 -24.69
C GLN A 211 -6.51 2.68 -25.98
N MET A 212 -5.96 1.47 -25.91
CA MET A 212 -5.44 0.78 -27.11
C MET A 212 -6.55 0.54 -28.13
N LYS A 213 -7.74 0.12 -27.70
CA LYS A 213 -8.92 -0.07 -28.57
C LYS A 213 -9.37 1.23 -29.25
N ILE A 214 -9.42 2.34 -28.51
CA ILE A 214 -9.74 3.68 -29.06
C ILE A 214 -8.72 4.06 -30.14
N ASP A 215 -7.44 3.74 -29.94
CA ASP A 215 -6.37 4.04 -30.93
C ASP A 215 -6.27 3.00 -32.06
N GLY A 216 -7.14 1.98 -32.11
CA GLY A 216 -7.12 0.92 -33.13
C GLY A 216 -5.92 -0.02 -33.03
N ILE A 217 -5.27 -0.10 -31.85
CA ILE A 217 -4.11 -0.93 -31.59
C ILE A 217 -4.58 -2.27 -31.03
N THR A 218 -4.33 -3.36 -31.74
CA THR A 218 -4.62 -4.73 -31.31
C THR A 218 -3.38 -5.47 -30.81
N SER A 219 -2.20 -4.99 -31.20
CA SER A 219 -0.90 -5.52 -30.78
C SER A 219 0.14 -4.41 -30.84
N ILE A 220 1.09 -4.41 -29.89
CA ILE A 220 2.16 -3.43 -29.83
C ILE A 220 3.47 -4.08 -29.37
N ALA A 221 4.57 -3.79 -30.07
CA ALA A 221 5.88 -4.30 -29.67
C ALA A 221 6.28 -3.78 -28.27
N LYS A 222 6.89 -4.65 -27.44
CA LYS A 222 7.30 -4.34 -26.07
C LYS A 222 8.11 -3.04 -25.98
N ASP A 223 9.05 -2.83 -26.90
CA ASP A 223 9.91 -1.63 -26.90
C ASP A 223 9.11 -0.35 -27.22
N ALA A 224 8.02 -0.46 -27.99
CA ALA A 224 7.15 0.65 -28.33
C ALA A 224 6.09 0.92 -27.25
N PHE A 225 5.73 -0.09 -26.46
CA PHE A 225 4.63 -0.04 -25.49
C PHE A 225 4.90 0.94 -24.35
N SER A 226 6.11 0.94 -23.79
CA SER A 226 6.46 1.93 -22.74
C SER A 226 6.35 3.38 -23.25
N GLY A 227 6.77 3.60 -24.49
CA GLY A 227 6.62 4.89 -25.16
C GLY A 227 5.16 5.28 -25.40
N TYR A 228 4.31 4.31 -25.75
CA TYR A 228 2.86 4.50 -25.89
C TYR A 228 2.24 4.93 -24.56
N LEU A 229 2.47 4.17 -23.46
CA LEU A 229 1.94 4.49 -22.15
C LEU A 229 2.35 5.90 -21.67
N ARG A 230 3.60 6.29 -21.91
CA ARG A 230 4.10 7.64 -21.57
C ARG A 230 3.44 8.73 -22.39
N ARG A 231 3.30 8.55 -23.72
CA ARG A 231 2.62 9.54 -24.59
C ARG A 231 1.16 9.73 -24.21
N LYS A 232 0.50 8.67 -23.76
CA LYS A 232 -0.87 8.73 -23.23
C LYS A 232 -0.94 9.30 -21.80
N GLY A 233 0.18 9.62 -21.16
CA GLY A 233 0.19 10.08 -19.77
C GLY A 233 -0.30 9.05 -18.77
N LEU A 234 -0.17 7.75 -19.06
CA LEU A 234 -0.59 6.65 -18.19
C LEU A 234 0.49 6.23 -17.21
N VAL A 235 1.74 6.49 -17.53
CA VAL A 235 2.90 6.24 -16.65
C VAL A 235 3.92 7.38 -16.77
N LEU A 236 4.61 7.66 -15.69
CA LEU A 236 5.68 8.68 -15.66
C LEU A 236 6.99 8.14 -16.25
N THR A 237 7.33 6.88 -15.95
CA THR A 237 8.61 6.26 -16.30
C THR A 237 8.46 5.32 -17.51
N ALA A 238 9.59 4.89 -18.08
CA ALA A 238 9.58 3.87 -19.14
C ALA A 238 9.30 2.44 -18.60
N THR A 239 9.11 2.27 -17.29
CA THR A 239 8.81 0.98 -16.70
C THR A 239 7.36 0.60 -16.98
N ILE A 240 7.15 -0.55 -17.62
CA ILE A 240 5.83 -1.14 -17.83
C ILE A 240 5.38 -1.76 -16.51
N PRO A 241 4.18 -1.41 -15.99
CA PRO A 241 3.60 -2.04 -14.81
C PRO A 241 3.50 -3.56 -14.93
N ILE A 242 3.68 -4.26 -13.81
CA ILE A 242 3.86 -5.72 -13.82
C ILE A 242 2.60 -6.46 -14.27
N GLU A 243 1.42 -5.97 -13.90
CA GLU A 243 0.11 -6.53 -14.28
C GLU A 243 -0.13 -6.52 -15.78
N LEU A 244 0.57 -5.67 -16.54
CA LEU A 244 0.43 -5.62 -17.99
C LEU A 244 1.21 -6.72 -18.72
N TYR A 245 2.05 -7.50 -18.01
CA TYR A 245 2.81 -8.61 -18.61
C TYR A 245 2.04 -9.92 -18.66
N ASP A 246 1.16 -10.14 -17.70
CA ASP A 246 0.43 -11.39 -17.53
C ASP A 246 -0.92 -11.10 -16.86
N GLY A 247 -1.68 -10.18 -17.46
CA GLY A 247 -3.02 -9.83 -17.03
C GLY A 247 -4.09 -10.71 -17.66
N ASP A 248 -5.31 -10.60 -17.15
CA ASP A 248 -6.46 -11.36 -17.68
C ASP A 248 -6.85 -10.88 -19.09
N GLY A 249 -6.60 -9.63 -19.41
CA GLY A 249 -6.99 -9.01 -20.68
C GLY A 249 -5.82 -8.64 -21.58
N LEU A 250 -4.66 -8.33 -21.03
CA LEU A 250 -3.45 -7.95 -21.75
C LEU A 250 -2.30 -8.88 -21.36
N ARG A 251 -1.57 -9.40 -22.33
CA ARG A 251 -0.45 -10.30 -22.07
C ARG A 251 0.68 -10.12 -23.07
N LEU A 252 1.88 -10.52 -22.66
CA LEU A 252 3.05 -10.53 -23.55
C LEU A 252 3.14 -11.85 -24.30
N GLU A 253 2.93 -11.83 -25.61
CA GLU A 253 3.12 -12.98 -26.52
C GLU A 253 4.35 -12.74 -27.38
N GLY A 254 5.41 -13.53 -27.14
CA GLY A 254 6.70 -13.29 -27.79
C GLY A 254 7.28 -11.91 -27.41
N ASN A 255 7.36 -10.99 -28.38
CA ASN A 255 7.83 -9.62 -28.15
C ASN A 255 6.71 -8.59 -28.28
N ASN A 256 5.44 -8.99 -28.30
CA ASN A 256 4.32 -8.10 -28.46
C ASN A 256 3.33 -8.20 -27.28
N PHE A 257 2.84 -7.06 -26.82
CA PHE A 257 1.65 -7.01 -25.99
C PHE A 257 0.41 -7.13 -26.86
N VAL A 258 -0.46 -8.07 -26.51
CA VAL A 258 -1.70 -8.37 -27.21
C VAL A 258 -2.85 -8.47 -26.21
N PHE A 259 -4.08 -8.12 -26.68
CA PHE A 259 -5.28 -8.41 -25.90
C PHE A 259 -6.27 -9.19 -26.77
N GLY A 260 -6.99 -10.09 -26.13
CA GLY A 260 -7.96 -10.96 -26.79
C GLY A 260 -9.40 -10.48 -26.61
#